data_5bf210f2b6aca85c0671fb499082d162
#
_entry.id   5bf210f2b6aca85c0671fb499082d162
#
_cell.length_a   1.000
_cell.length_b   1.000
_cell.length_c   1.000
_cell.angle_alpha   90.00
_cell.angle_beta   90.00
_cell.angle_gamma   90.00
#
_symmetry.space_group_name_H-M   'P 1'
#
loop_
_entity.id
_entity.type
_entity.pdbx_description
1 polymer ?
#
loop_
_entity_poly.entity_id
_entity_poly.type
_entity_poly.pdbx_seq_one_letter_code
_entity_poly.pdbx_strand_id
1 'polypeptide(L)'
;MDAYHPQPSARATGADPSFIGRGFSWPLEVDHRGAIRLTEGSEELDRAIRVILLTAPGERLMRPQFGCRIWDLLFEPVTPNLLGLISQAVRDALAQWEPRVEVEDVRPVQDNDDSALVRIAIRYRVKTTNDRRNLVYPFYVIPREET
;
A
#
# COMPACT_ATOMS: atom_id res chain seq x y z
N MET A 1 3.26 40.62 14.19
CA MET A 1 2.67 39.33 13.81
C MET A 1 3.80 38.39 13.49
N ASP A 2 3.97 37.44 14.35
CA ASP A 2 5.05 36.46 14.15
C ASP A 2 4.66 35.50 13.04
N ALA A 3 5.37 35.57 11.93
CA ALA A 3 5.21 34.59 10.89
C ALA A 3 5.62 33.22 11.44
N TYR A 4 4.69 32.30 11.45
CA TYR A 4 5.00 30.92 11.79
C TYR A 4 6.04 30.40 10.80
N HIS A 5 7.24 30.18 11.29
CA HIS A 5 8.25 29.46 10.54
C HIS A 5 8.18 28.02 10.95
N PRO A 6 7.61 27.13 10.11
CA PRO A 6 7.74 25.71 10.40
C PRO A 6 9.24 25.38 10.39
N GLN A 7 9.72 24.96 11.53
CA GLN A 7 11.04 24.39 11.61
C GLN A 7 11.12 23.27 10.57
N PRO A 8 12.14 23.24 9.74
CA PRO A 8 12.35 22.07 8.92
C PRO A 8 12.51 20.88 9.85
N SER A 9 11.56 19.95 9.77
CA SER A 9 11.70 18.70 10.47
C SER A 9 13.10 18.16 10.19
N ALA A 10 13.81 17.80 11.25
CA ALA A 10 15.16 17.26 11.12
C ALA A 10 15.10 16.11 10.10
N ARG A 11 15.68 16.34 8.94
CA ARG A 11 15.79 15.30 7.93
C ARG A 11 16.70 14.23 8.51
N ALA A 12 16.16 13.04 8.61
CA ALA A 12 17.01 11.89 8.88
C ALA A 12 18.15 11.91 7.84
N THR A 13 19.35 11.77 8.31
CA THR A 13 20.53 11.63 7.46
C THR A 13 20.39 10.34 6.65
N GLY A 14 19.79 10.45 5.48
CA GLY A 14 19.53 9.33 4.58
C GLY A 14 19.39 9.82 3.16
N ALA A 15 19.32 8.90 2.21
CA ALA A 15 19.15 9.24 0.81
C ALA A 15 17.90 10.11 0.61
N ASP A 16 17.98 11.04 -0.30
CA ASP A 16 16.90 11.96 -0.61
C ASP A 16 15.65 11.19 -1.04
N PRO A 17 14.53 11.33 -0.32
CA PRO A 17 13.31 10.62 -0.67
C PRO A 17 12.75 10.97 -2.06
N SER A 18 13.22 12.02 -2.69
CA SER A 18 12.82 12.37 -4.05
C SER A 18 13.14 11.30 -5.09
N PHE A 19 14.10 10.40 -4.82
CA PHE A 19 14.42 9.28 -5.69
C PHE A 19 13.30 8.21 -5.75
N ILE A 20 12.39 8.21 -4.80
CA ILE A 20 11.30 7.24 -4.75
C ILE A 20 10.21 7.58 -5.77
N GLY A 21 10.07 8.83 -6.09
CA GLY A 21 9.06 9.37 -6.99
C GLY A 21 8.23 10.44 -6.32
N ARG A 22 7.54 11.21 -7.14
CA ARG A 22 6.69 12.30 -6.70
C ARG A 22 5.31 12.14 -7.31
N GLY A 23 4.28 12.33 -6.49
CA GLY A 23 2.89 12.33 -6.92
C GLY A 23 2.14 13.51 -6.34
N PHE A 24 1.00 13.84 -6.94
CA PHE A 24 0.13 14.86 -6.38
C PHE A 24 -0.70 14.27 -5.25
N SER A 25 -0.73 14.97 -4.10
CA SER A 25 -1.64 14.62 -3.02
C SER A 25 -3.09 14.94 -3.42
N TRP A 26 -4.02 14.12 -2.96
CA TRP A 26 -5.44 14.31 -3.24
C TRP A 26 -6.23 14.45 -1.93
N PRO A 27 -7.07 15.49 -1.76
CA PRO A 27 -7.23 16.62 -2.70
C PRO A 27 -5.94 17.45 -2.84
N LEU A 28 -5.81 18.17 -3.95
CA LEU A 28 -4.65 19.00 -4.19
C LEU A 28 -4.54 20.08 -3.11
N GLU A 29 -3.43 20.08 -2.41
CA GLU A 29 -3.11 21.09 -1.41
C GLU A 29 -2.09 22.07 -2.00
N VAL A 30 -2.30 23.34 -1.70
CA VAL A 30 -1.40 24.41 -2.10
C VAL A 30 -0.67 24.87 -0.86
N ASP A 31 0.65 24.93 -0.91
CA ASP A 31 1.43 25.45 0.21
C ASP A 31 1.24 26.97 0.36
N HIS A 32 1.77 27.52 1.44
CA HIS A 32 1.66 28.95 1.73
C HIS A 32 2.34 29.86 0.68
N ARG A 33 3.12 29.30 -0.24
CA ARG A 33 3.77 30.01 -1.36
C ARG A 33 2.97 29.91 -2.66
N GLY A 34 1.81 29.27 -2.64
CA GLY A 34 1.00 29.05 -3.82
C GLY A 34 1.47 27.90 -4.73
N ALA A 35 2.46 27.13 -4.32
CA ALA A 35 2.92 25.97 -5.06
C ALA A 35 2.07 24.75 -4.74
N ILE A 36 1.85 23.89 -5.74
CA ILE A 36 1.15 22.61 -5.54
C ILE A 36 2.01 21.70 -4.69
N ARG A 37 1.43 21.20 -3.60
CA ARG A 37 2.10 20.26 -2.72
C ARG A 37 2.22 18.90 -3.38
N LEU A 38 3.44 18.41 -3.56
CA LEU A 38 3.72 17.09 -4.09
C LEU A 38 3.85 16.09 -2.95
N THR A 39 3.27 14.91 -3.14
CA THR A 39 3.50 13.77 -2.25
C THR A 39 4.86 13.18 -2.58
N GLU A 40 5.71 13.07 -1.59
CA GLU A 40 7.06 12.57 -1.77
C GLU A 40 7.32 11.35 -0.88
N GLY A 41 8.23 10.51 -1.32
CA GLY A 41 8.79 9.45 -0.50
C GLY A 41 7.80 8.38 -0.11
N SER A 42 7.62 8.19 1.18
CA SER A 42 6.87 7.07 1.74
C SER A 42 5.38 7.11 1.46
N GLU A 43 4.78 8.29 1.46
CA GLU A 43 3.35 8.43 1.19
C GLU A 43 3.02 8.03 -0.24
N GLU A 44 3.91 8.37 -1.18
CA GLU A 44 3.78 7.95 -2.57
C GLU A 44 3.85 6.43 -2.71
N LEU A 45 4.79 5.79 -2.01
CA LEU A 45 4.92 4.33 -2.03
C LEU A 45 3.71 3.64 -1.39
N ASP A 46 3.27 4.12 -0.24
CA ASP A 46 2.08 3.56 0.41
C ASP A 46 0.85 3.69 -0.48
N ARG A 47 0.70 4.82 -1.14
CA ARG A 47 -0.39 5.04 -2.09
C ARG A 47 -0.28 4.10 -3.29
N ALA A 48 0.91 3.95 -3.85
CA ALA A 48 1.14 3.04 -4.98
C ALA A 48 0.81 1.59 -4.61
N ILE A 49 1.24 1.14 -3.45
CA ILE A 49 0.92 -0.20 -2.95
C ILE A 49 -0.59 -0.38 -2.78
N ARG A 50 -1.28 0.61 -2.19
CA ARG A 50 -2.73 0.55 -2.03
C ARG A 50 -3.46 0.47 -3.37
N VAL A 51 -3.02 1.23 -4.37
CA VAL A 51 -3.61 1.18 -5.72
C VAL A 51 -3.46 -0.21 -6.32
N ILE A 52 -2.31 -0.85 -6.18
CA ILE A 52 -2.07 -2.21 -6.67
C ILE A 52 -3.01 -3.20 -5.97
N LEU A 53 -3.12 -3.12 -4.65
CA LEU A 53 -3.97 -4.02 -3.87
C LEU A 53 -5.46 -3.79 -4.11
N LEU A 54 -5.87 -2.55 -4.36
CA LEU A 54 -7.26 -2.19 -4.64
C LEU A 54 -7.71 -2.56 -6.05
N THR A 55 -6.78 -2.79 -6.97
CA THR A 55 -7.11 -3.06 -8.37
C THR A 55 -7.18 -4.58 -8.59
N ALA A 56 -8.31 -5.05 -9.10
CA ALA A 56 -8.44 -6.44 -9.55
C ALA A 56 -7.85 -6.56 -10.97
N PRO A 57 -7.17 -7.66 -11.30
CA PRO A 57 -6.71 -7.90 -12.66
C PRO A 57 -7.90 -7.86 -13.64
N GLY A 58 -7.73 -7.17 -14.75
CA GLY A 58 -8.78 -7.00 -15.76
C GLY A 58 -9.55 -5.69 -15.66
N GLU A 59 -9.44 -4.94 -14.57
CA GLU A 59 -10.14 -3.66 -14.42
C GLU A 59 -9.60 -2.55 -15.33
N ARG A 60 -8.31 -2.59 -15.65
CA ARG A 60 -7.67 -1.56 -16.49
C ARG A 60 -7.56 -2.03 -17.93
N LEU A 61 -8.19 -1.29 -18.84
CA LEU A 61 -8.21 -1.61 -20.28
C LEU A 61 -6.80 -1.64 -20.88
N MET A 62 -5.94 -0.70 -20.50
CA MET A 62 -4.58 -0.57 -21.06
C MET A 62 -3.56 -1.49 -20.39
N ARG A 63 -3.89 -2.05 -19.23
CA ARG A 63 -3.06 -2.98 -18.48
C ARG A 63 -3.93 -4.05 -17.82
N PRO A 64 -4.41 -5.03 -18.58
CA PRO A 64 -5.36 -6.02 -18.05
C PRO A 64 -4.77 -6.93 -16.97
N GLN A 65 -3.47 -7.04 -16.89
CA GLN A 65 -2.80 -7.86 -15.86
C GLN A 65 -2.44 -7.08 -14.60
N PHE A 66 -2.60 -5.75 -14.62
CA PHE A 66 -2.28 -4.91 -13.46
C PHE A 66 -3.27 -5.14 -12.32
N GLY A 67 -2.73 -5.32 -11.12
CA GLY A 67 -3.51 -5.47 -9.91
C GLY A 67 -3.05 -6.66 -9.07
N CYS A 68 -3.87 -7.01 -8.09
CA CYS A 68 -3.60 -8.09 -7.15
C CYS A 68 -4.70 -9.16 -7.24
N ARG A 69 -4.29 -10.43 -7.32
CA ARG A 69 -5.21 -11.57 -7.38
C ARG A 69 -5.90 -11.89 -6.06
N ILE A 70 -5.68 -11.09 -5.03
CA ILE A 70 -6.40 -11.19 -3.75
C ILE A 70 -7.93 -11.16 -3.96
N TRP A 71 -8.40 -10.47 -4.99
CA TRP A 71 -9.82 -10.37 -5.32
C TRP A 71 -10.44 -11.68 -5.78
N ASP A 72 -9.61 -12.62 -6.28
CA ASP A 72 -10.06 -13.97 -6.60
C ASP A 72 -10.47 -14.78 -5.34
N LEU A 73 -10.00 -14.33 -4.19
CA LEU A 73 -10.20 -14.97 -2.89
C LEU A 73 -11.34 -14.35 -2.07
N LEU A 74 -12.05 -13.36 -2.64
CA LEU A 74 -13.07 -12.56 -1.94
C LEU A 74 -14.21 -13.40 -1.34
N PHE A 75 -14.58 -14.50 -2.01
CA PHE A 75 -15.69 -15.37 -1.60
C PHE A 75 -15.25 -16.65 -0.88
N GLU A 76 -13.97 -16.79 -0.62
CA GLU A 76 -13.45 -17.99 0.04
C GLU A 76 -13.58 -17.88 1.57
N PRO A 77 -13.80 -19.00 2.26
CA PRO A 77 -13.84 -18.97 3.72
C PRO A 77 -12.46 -18.67 4.30
N VAL A 78 -12.43 -17.95 5.41
CA VAL A 78 -11.17 -17.61 6.08
C VAL A 78 -10.61 -18.83 6.80
N THR A 79 -9.58 -19.42 6.23
CA THR A 79 -8.85 -20.57 6.74
C THR A 79 -7.37 -20.27 6.75
N PRO A 80 -6.54 -21.02 7.48
CA PRO A 80 -5.07 -20.85 7.39
C PRO A 80 -4.54 -20.97 5.96
N ASN A 81 -5.13 -21.84 5.14
CA ASN A 81 -4.77 -21.98 3.73
C ASN A 81 -5.08 -20.69 2.95
N LEU A 82 -6.26 -20.10 3.17
CA LEU A 82 -6.65 -18.84 2.55
C LEU A 82 -5.66 -17.72 2.92
N LEU A 83 -5.27 -17.63 4.18
CA LEU A 83 -4.30 -16.63 4.64
C LEU A 83 -2.96 -16.79 3.92
N GLY A 84 -2.51 -18.02 3.69
CA GLY A 84 -1.32 -18.30 2.90
C GLY A 84 -1.44 -17.85 1.46
N LEU A 85 -2.60 -18.08 0.83
CA LEU A 85 -2.88 -17.63 -0.54
C LEU A 85 -2.92 -16.09 -0.65
N ILE A 86 -3.50 -15.43 0.34
CA ILE A 86 -3.51 -13.96 0.42
C ILE A 86 -2.08 -13.42 0.49
N SER A 87 -1.25 -13.99 1.35
CA SER A 87 0.15 -13.59 1.47
C SER A 87 0.89 -13.73 0.15
N GLN A 88 0.71 -14.85 -0.55
CA GLN A 88 1.36 -15.09 -1.83
C GLN A 88 0.86 -14.12 -2.91
N ALA A 89 -0.45 -13.87 -2.98
CA ALA A 89 -1.03 -12.94 -3.95
C ALA A 89 -0.48 -11.52 -3.77
N VAL A 90 -0.34 -11.07 -2.53
CA VAL A 90 0.23 -9.74 -2.23
C VAL A 90 1.70 -9.68 -2.63
N ARG A 91 2.49 -10.68 -2.28
CA ARG A 91 3.91 -10.75 -2.64
C ARG A 91 4.12 -10.70 -4.15
N ASP A 92 3.36 -11.50 -4.88
CA ASP A 92 3.46 -11.57 -6.34
C ASP A 92 3.09 -10.25 -7.00
N ALA A 93 2.01 -9.62 -6.54
CA ALA A 93 1.55 -8.34 -7.08
C ALA A 93 2.59 -7.23 -6.86
N LEU A 94 3.14 -7.13 -5.67
CA LEU A 94 4.13 -6.10 -5.36
C LEU A 94 5.47 -6.36 -6.04
N ALA A 95 5.89 -7.62 -6.17
CA ALA A 95 7.10 -7.96 -6.90
C ALA A 95 6.99 -7.58 -8.39
N GLN A 96 5.80 -7.71 -8.97
CA GLN A 96 5.58 -7.42 -10.38
C GLN A 96 5.35 -5.93 -10.65
N TRP A 97 4.56 -5.25 -9.79
CA TRP A 97 4.05 -3.91 -10.09
C TRP A 97 4.70 -2.79 -9.28
N GLU A 98 5.42 -3.11 -8.21
CA GLU A 98 6.15 -2.13 -7.41
C GLU A 98 7.60 -2.55 -7.18
N PRO A 99 8.46 -2.39 -8.21
CA PRO A 99 9.85 -2.83 -8.13
C PRO A 99 10.73 -1.95 -7.22
N ARG A 100 10.22 -0.80 -6.77
CA ARG A 100 10.95 0.10 -5.86
C ARG A 100 11.08 -0.45 -4.45
N VAL A 101 10.25 -1.44 -4.10
CA VAL A 101 10.24 -2.05 -2.77
C VAL A 101 10.58 -3.52 -2.83
N GLU A 102 11.15 -4.01 -1.74
CA GLU A 102 11.33 -5.42 -1.47
C GLU A 102 10.42 -5.80 -0.30
N VAL A 103 9.50 -6.72 -0.55
CA VAL A 103 8.59 -7.22 0.47
C VAL A 103 9.34 -8.18 1.37
N GLU A 104 9.46 -7.85 2.65
CA GLU A 104 10.12 -8.70 3.64
C GLU A 104 9.16 -9.69 4.27
N ASP A 105 7.94 -9.25 4.57
CA ASP A 105 6.96 -10.10 5.23
C ASP A 105 5.54 -9.64 4.90
N VAL A 106 4.63 -10.60 4.79
CA VAL A 106 3.19 -10.34 4.63
C VAL A 106 2.45 -11.23 5.63
N ARG A 107 1.76 -10.61 6.57
CA ARG A 107 0.99 -11.29 7.61
C ARG A 107 -0.48 -10.94 7.52
N PRO A 108 -1.29 -11.78 6.88
CA PRO A 108 -2.74 -11.63 6.95
C PRO A 108 -3.23 -12.23 8.27
N VAL A 109 -4.04 -11.46 8.99
CA VAL A 109 -4.62 -11.87 10.27
C VAL A 109 -6.11 -11.56 10.25
N GLN A 110 -6.92 -12.56 10.55
CA GLN A 110 -8.36 -12.36 10.73
C GLN A 110 -8.61 -11.51 11.97
N ASP A 111 -9.52 -10.54 11.85
CA ASP A 111 -9.89 -9.69 12.98
C ASP A 111 -10.71 -10.47 14.00
N ASN A 112 -10.50 -10.20 15.30
CA ASN A 112 -11.21 -10.89 16.37
C ASN A 112 -12.68 -10.44 16.49
N ASP A 113 -12.96 -9.17 16.16
CA ASP A 113 -14.28 -8.58 16.29
C ASP A 113 -15.12 -8.73 15.03
N ASP A 114 -14.48 -8.82 13.87
CA ASP A 114 -15.12 -8.96 12.57
C ASP A 114 -14.50 -10.10 11.78
N SER A 115 -15.22 -11.23 11.72
CA SER A 115 -14.74 -12.44 11.04
C SER A 115 -14.56 -12.27 9.52
N ALA A 116 -15.21 -11.26 8.93
CA ALA A 116 -15.07 -10.96 7.50
C ALA A 116 -13.85 -10.08 7.20
N LEU A 117 -13.25 -9.48 8.21
CA LEU A 117 -12.10 -8.60 8.04
C LEU A 117 -10.80 -9.36 8.19
N VAL A 118 -9.96 -9.30 7.18
CA VAL A 118 -8.58 -9.75 7.23
C VAL A 118 -7.66 -8.54 7.16
N ARG A 119 -6.86 -8.33 8.17
CA ARG A 119 -5.86 -7.28 8.17
C ARG A 119 -4.56 -7.83 7.64
N ILE A 120 -4.07 -7.22 6.57
CA ILE A 120 -2.84 -7.64 5.91
C ILE A 120 -1.73 -6.68 6.33
N ALA A 121 -0.84 -7.13 7.20
CA ALA A 121 0.33 -6.37 7.59
C ALA A 121 1.47 -6.67 6.63
N ILE A 122 1.90 -5.65 5.91
CA ILE A 122 2.95 -5.74 4.90
C ILE A 122 4.18 -5.01 5.44
N ARG A 123 5.28 -5.75 5.57
CA ARG A 123 6.57 -5.16 5.87
C ARG A 123 7.40 -5.14 4.60
N TYR A 124 7.86 -3.97 4.23
CA TYR A 124 8.67 -3.80 3.04
C TYR A 124 9.86 -2.88 3.29
N ARG A 125 10.86 -3.01 2.45
CA ARG A 125 12.05 -2.16 2.45
C ARG A 125 12.13 -1.42 1.14
N VAL A 126 12.36 -0.11 1.21
CA VAL A 126 12.59 0.72 0.04
C VAL A 126 14.02 0.48 -0.45
N LYS A 127 14.16 0.02 -1.69
CA LYS A 127 15.46 -0.39 -2.24
C LYS A 127 16.49 0.73 -2.31
N THR A 128 16.05 1.96 -2.64
CA THR A 128 16.94 3.10 -2.82
C THR A 128 17.44 3.69 -1.51
N THR A 129 16.57 3.76 -0.51
CA THR A 129 16.89 4.39 0.79
C THR A 129 17.19 3.37 1.88
N ASN A 130 16.90 2.10 1.63
CA ASN A 130 17.03 1.00 2.60
C ASN A 130 16.14 1.18 3.85
N ASP A 131 15.11 2.01 3.76
CA ASP A 131 14.14 2.21 4.84
C ASP A 131 13.17 1.06 4.92
N ARG A 132 12.94 0.57 6.13
CA ARG A 132 11.91 -0.44 6.42
C ARG A 132 10.64 0.24 6.83
N ARG A 133 9.52 -0.23 6.28
CA ARG A 133 8.19 0.34 6.53
C ARG A 133 7.16 -0.75 6.71
N ASN A 134 6.11 -0.38 7.43
CA ASN A 134 4.95 -1.25 7.65
C ASN A 134 3.70 -0.57 7.08
N LEU A 135 2.90 -1.35 6.38
CA LEU A 135 1.61 -0.93 5.88
C LEU A 135 0.58 -1.97 6.28
N VAL A 136 -0.55 -1.52 6.82
CA VAL A 136 -1.69 -2.40 7.12
C VAL A 136 -2.80 -2.11 6.12
N TYR A 137 -3.23 -3.14 5.40
CA TYR A 137 -4.29 -3.06 4.41
C TYR A 137 -5.48 -3.92 4.86
N PRO A 138 -6.68 -3.34 5.03
CA PRO A 138 -7.86 -4.11 5.37
C PRO A 138 -8.46 -4.77 4.12
N PHE A 139 -8.72 -6.06 4.21
CA PHE A 139 -9.38 -6.82 3.15
C PHE A 139 -10.63 -7.49 3.71
N TYR A 140 -11.77 -7.20 3.11
CA TYR A 140 -13.04 -7.79 3.52
C TYR A 140 -13.40 -8.95 2.60
N VAL A 141 -13.58 -10.14 3.18
CA VAL A 141 -14.14 -11.29 2.48
C VAL A 141 -15.67 -11.26 2.59
N ILE A 142 -16.35 -11.75 1.55
CA ILE A 142 -17.80 -11.87 1.53
C ILE A 142 -18.12 -13.31 1.90
N PRO A 143 -18.67 -13.59 3.10
CA PRO A 143 -19.02 -14.96 3.46
C PRO A 143 -20.13 -15.47 2.54
N ARG A 144 -19.96 -16.68 2.03
CA ARG A 144 -21.05 -17.36 1.34
C ARG A 144 -22.11 -17.71 2.38
N GLU A 145 -23.34 -17.31 2.10
CA GLU A 145 -24.45 -17.84 2.86
C GLU A 145 -24.58 -19.33 2.50
N GLU A 146 -24.36 -20.16 3.50
CA GLU A 146 -24.68 -21.56 3.36
C GLU A 146 -26.23 -21.70 3.36
N THR A 147 -26.76 -21.98 2.20
CA THR A 147 -28.17 -22.36 2.07
C THR A 147 -28.37 -23.82 2.42
#